data_95a614b4494a3fc05fa9c763de3ca2be
#
_entry.id   95a614b4494a3fc05fa9c763de3ca2be
#
_cell.length_a   1.000
_cell.length_b   1.000
_cell.length_c   1.000
_cell.angle_alpha   90.00
_cell.angle_beta   90.00
_cell.angle_gamma   90.00
#
_symmetry.space_group_name_H-M   'P 1'
#
loop_
_entity.id
_entity.type
_entity.pdbx_description
1 polymer ?
#
loop_
_entity_poly.entity_id
_entity_poly.type
_entity_poly.pdbx_seq_one_letter_code
_entity_poly.pdbx_strand_id
1 'polypeptide(L)'
;METPRKTRVKKETPLLERFYTNNDELYEISMDEAGRGCMFGRVYIASVVLPKNPELFSGVNIKDSKKFSSKTKLREAAEYIKQNALVWHIEYADANEIDDKNILMCVMEGMHKCIRSSITKVNEVTNIQHNTSRFMAIVDGNYFKPYCHFDSSTNDYQQIPHVTVEKGDGKYMAIAAASILAKTARDDYVLEMCEKYPILSEKYGLDKNVGYGTKAHMSGINEHGITQWHRRSFGCCKTAMVTEIE
;
A
#
# COMPACT_ATOMS: atom_id res chain seq x y z
N MET A 1 -28.97 12.68 44.42
CA MET A 1 -28.38 13.68 43.49
C MET A 1 -27.51 12.91 42.52
N GLU A 2 -28.01 12.69 41.30
CA GLU A 2 -27.23 12.03 40.24
C GLU A 2 -26.33 13.08 39.56
N THR A 3 -25.05 12.76 39.51
CA THR A 3 -24.05 13.58 38.80
C THR A 3 -24.24 13.40 37.31
N PRO A 4 -24.35 14.45 36.48
CA PRO A 4 -24.55 14.32 35.05
C PRO A 4 -23.30 13.71 34.40
N ARG A 5 -23.47 12.61 33.62
CA ARG A 5 -22.44 12.02 32.77
C ARG A 5 -21.93 13.05 31.76
N LYS A 6 -20.67 13.43 31.88
CA LYS A 6 -19.98 14.27 30.89
C LYS A 6 -19.96 13.55 29.55
N THR A 7 -20.75 14.00 28.61
CA THR A 7 -20.68 13.61 27.20
C THR A 7 -19.31 14.00 26.65
N ARG A 8 -18.50 13.01 26.27
CA ARG A 8 -17.18 13.22 25.67
C ARG A 8 -17.39 13.75 24.24
N VAL A 9 -17.21 15.05 24.05
CA VAL A 9 -17.20 15.66 22.72
C VAL A 9 -16.09 14.98 21.92
N LYS A 10 -16.45 14.25 20.85
CA LYS A 10 -15.49 13.72 19.90
C LYS A 10 -14.79 14.92 19.24
N LYS A 11 -13.49 15.10 19.50
CA LYS A 11 -12.68 16.02 18.70
C LYS A 11 -12.72 15.53 17.26
N GLU A 12 -13.22 16.37 16.36
CA GLU A 12 -13.12 16.11 14.92
C GLU A 12 -11.64 16.01 14.55
N THR A 13 -11.27 14.91 13.92
CA THR A 13 -9.92 14.76 13.40
C THR A 13 -9.80 15.64 12.17
N PRO A 14 -8.83 16.57 12.09
CA PRO A 14 -8.68 17.42 10.91
C PRO A 14 -8.47 16.55 9.67
N LEU A 15 -9.02 17.00 8.54
CA LEU A 15 -8.78 16.36 7.25
C LEU A 15 -7.28 16.40 6.91
N LEU A 16 -6.82 15.36 6.24
CA LEU A 16 -5.46 15.32 5.70
C LEU A 16 -5.30 16.35 4.57
N GLU A 17 -4.08 16.84 4.38
CA GLU A 17 -3.77 17.71 3.25
C GLU A 17 -4.00 16.95 1.94
N ARG A 18 -4.64 17.63 0.97
CA ARG A 18 -5.05 17.00 -0.27
C ARG A 18 -3.86 16.74 -1.19
N PHE A 19 -2.99 17.72 -1.35
CA PHE A 19 -1.82 17.71 -2.21
C PHE A 19 -0.57 18.11 -1.44
N TYR A 20 0.58 17.64 -1.89
CA TYR A 20 1.88 18.04 -1.40
C TYR A 20 2.30 19.42 -1.93
N THR A 21 1.96 19.71 -3.19
CA THR A 21 2.25 20.98 -3.85
C THR A 21 0.98 21.79 -4.04
N ASN A 22 1.14 23.12 -4.18
CA ASN A 22 0.07 24.04 -4.58
C ASN A 22 0.02 24.23 -6.12
N ASN A 23 0.63 23.33 -6.88
CA ASN A 23 0.66 23.40 -8.32
C ASN A 23 -0.47 22.57 -8.94
N ASP A 24 -1.52 23.25 -9.38
CA ASP A 24 -2.69 22.61 -10.00
C ASP A 24 -2.39 21.92 -11.33
N GLU A 25 -1.23 22.21 -11.92
CA GLU A 25 -0.82 21.59 -13.17
C GLU A 25 -0.12 20.25 -12.99
N LEU A 26 0.37 19.93 -11.79
CA LEU A 26 1.05 18.67 -11.51
C LEU A 26 0.07 17.57 -11.11
N TYR A 27 0.24 16.37 -11.67
CA TYR A 27 -0.37 15.14 -11.16
C TYR A 27 0.55 14.52 -10.12
N GLU A 28 0.12 14.49 -8.87
CA GLU A 28 0.85 13.85 -7.78
C GLU A 28 0.50 12.36 -7.74
N ILE A 29 1.49 11.51 -7.99
CA ILE A 29 1.37 10.04 -7.89
C ILE A 29 1.81 9.68 -6.48
N SER A 30 0.87 9.56 -5.57
CA SER A 30 1.14 9.24 -4.17
C SER A 30 1.17 7.74 -3.96
N MET A 31 2.17 7.24 -3.24
CA MET A 31 2.43 5.80 -3.09
C MET A 31 2.71 5.40 -1.65
N ASP A 32 2.29 4.17 -1.31
CA ASP A 32 2.60 3.48 -0.05
C ASP A 32 2.65 1.97 -0.27
N GLU A 33 3.24 1.22 0.69
CA GLU A 33 3.29 -0.24 0.66
C GLU A 33 2.67 -0.88 1.90
N ALA A 34 2.23 -2.13 1.75
CA ALA A 34 1.74 -2.96 2.85
C ALA A 34 2.39 -4.34 2.86
N GLY A 35 2.73 -4.81 4.05
CA GLY A 35 3.29 -6.15 4.22
C GLY A 35 4.81 -6.24 4.13
N ARG A 36 5.56 -5.14 4.20
CA ARG A 36 7.02 -5.13 4.15
C ARG A 36 7.67 -5.99 5.23
N GLY A 37 7.19 -5.93 6.46
CA GLY A 37 7.74 -6.68 7.61
C GLY A 37 7.09 -8.05 7.86
N CYS A 38 6.23 -8.55 6.98
CA CYS A 38 5.55 -9.83 7.17
C CYS A 38 6.43 -11.01 6.77
N MET A 39 6.30 -12.13 7.47
CA MET A 39 7.01 -13.38 7.17
C MET A 39 6.30 -14.26 6.15
N PHE A 40 5.02 -13.96 5.85
CA PHE A 40 4.19 -14.74 4.91
C PHE A 40 3.66 -13.85 3.80
N GLY A 41 3.71 -14.38 2.59
CA GLY A 41 3.02 -13.88 1.42
C GLY A 41 3.61 -12.62 0.79
N ARG A 42 2.78 -12.00 -0.01
CA ARG A 42 3.13 -10.85 -0.87
C ARG A 42 3.38 -9.56 -0.10
N VAL A 43 4.21 -8.69 -0.67
CA VAL A 43 4.19 -7.25 -0.40
C VAL A 43 3.33 -6.58 -1.46
N TYR A 44 2.51 -5.64 -1.05
CA TYR A 44 1.64 -4.87 -1.96
C TYR A 44 2.06 -3.42 -1.96
N ILE A 45 2.08 -2.82 -3.13
CA ILE A 45 2.37 -1.42 -3.37
C ILE A 45 1.15 -0.81 -4.06
N ALA A 46 0.72 0.37 -3.65
CA ALA A 46 -0.35 1.08 -4.34
C ALA A 46 0.04 2.50 -4.67
N SER A 47 -0.56 3.02 -5.73
CA SER A 47 -0.52 4.43 -6.10
C SER A 47 -1.92 4.99 -6.26
N VAL A 48 -2.07 6.27 -5.91
CA VAL A 48 -3.31 7.03 -6.07
C VAL A 48 -2.97 8.41 -6.61
N VAL A 49 -3.73 8.85 -7.62
CA VAL A 49 -3.77 10.22 -8.11
C VAL A 49 -5.17 10.78 -7.83
N LEU A 50 -5.25 11.86 -7.07
CA LEU A 50 -6.55 12.50 -6.78
C LEU A 50 -7.01 13.40 -7.92
N PRO A 51 -8.33 13.52 -8.15
CA PRO A 51 -8.85 14.50 -9.08
C PRO A 51 -8.57 15.92 -8.58
N LYS A 52 -8.34 16.86 -9.50
CA LYS A 52 -8.09 18.28 -9.16
C LYS A 52 -9.31 18.94 -8.54
N ASN A 53 -10.51 18.63 -9.04
CA ASN A 53 -11.74 19.12 -8.44
C ASN A 53 -11.98 18.44 -7.07
N PRO A 54 -12.01 19.20 -5.96
CA PRO A 54 -12.21 18.63 -4.63
C PRO A 54 -13.60 18.02 -4.41
N GLU A 55 -14.61 18.42 -5.18
CA GLU A 55 -15.97 17.87 -5.09
C GLU A 55 -16.02 16.39 -5.49
N LEU A 56 -15.13 15.96 -6.39
CA LEU A 56 -15.08 14.56 -6.87
C LEU A 56 -14.45 13.60 -5.85
N PHE A 57 -13.76 14.11 -4.82
CA PHE A 57 -13.14 13.29 -3.79
C PHE A 57 -13.12 14.03 -2.45
N SER A 58 -14.10 13.79 -1.60
CA SER A 58 -14.27 14.53 -0.33
C SER A 58 -13.19 14.21 0.71
N GLY A 59 -12.66 13.00 0.72
CA GLY A 59 -11.63 12.55 1.67
C GLY A 59 -12.10 12.38 3.13
N VAL A 60 -13.38 12.59 3.44
CA VAL A 60 -13.92 12.58 4.82
C VAL A 60 -13.60 11.28 5.58
N ASN A 61 -13.57 10.15 4.89
CA ASN A 61 -13.28 8.85 5.48
C ASN A 61 -11.85 8.36 5.22
N ILE A 62 -10.99 9.22 4.66
CA ILE A 62 -9.60 8.88 4.37
C ILE A 62 -8.72 9.29 5.56
N LYS A 63 -8.00 8.32 6.09
CA LYS A 63 -7.09 8.46 7.22
C LYS A 63 -6.07 7.34 7.21
N ASP A 64 -5.03 7.45 8.03
CA ASP A 64 -4.06 6.37 8.28
C ASP A 64 -4.76 5.01 8.43
N SER A 65 -4.37 4.03 7.61
CA SER A 65 -5.00 2.71 7.51
C SER A 65 -5.04 1.93 8.84
N LYS A 66 -4.12 2.24 9.75
CA LYS A 66 -4.03 1.63 11.10
C LYS A 66 -5.05 2.20 12.08
N LYS A 67 -5.70 3.34 11.77
CA LYS A 67 -6.70 4.00 12.61
C LYS A 67 -8.15 3.59 12.33
N PHE A 68 -8.37 2.62 11.44
CA PHE A 68 -9.70 2.08 11.18
C PHE A 68 -10.14 1.15 12.32
N SER A 69 -11.36 1.34 12.80
CA SER A 69 -11.94 0.56 13.91
C SER A 69 -12.43 -0.84 13.50
N SER A 70 -12.58 -1.09 12.21
CA SER A 70 -12.99 -2.40 11.68
C SER A 70 -12.48 -2.63 10.26
N LYS A 71 -12.32 -3.90 9.87
CA LYS A 71 -11.97 -4.31 8.50
C LYS A 71 -13.04 -3.86 7.49
N THR A 72 -14.33 -3.87 7.87
CA THR A 72 -15.43 -3.42 7.02
C THR A 72 -15.26 -1.95 6.63
N LYS A 73 -15.02 -1.06 7.59
CA LYS A 73 -14.81 0.37 7.30
C LYS A 73 -13.56 0.63 6.47
N LEU A 74 -12.52 -0.18 6.61
CA LEU A 74 -11.32 -0.09 5.78
C LEU A 74 -11.64 -0.48 4.33
N ARG A 75 -12.42 -1.55 4.11
CA ARG A 75 -12.89 -1.97 2.78
C ARG A 75 -13.82 -0.95 2.14
N GLU A 76 -14.77 -0.38 2.90
CA GLU A 76 -15.63 0.70 2.43
C GLU A 76 -14.80 1.91 1.95
N ALA A 77 -13.75 2.28 2.68
CA ALA A 77 -12.84 3.34 2.27
C ALA A 77 -12.05 2.96 1.01
N ALA A 78 -11.59 1.72 0.88
CA ALA A 78 -10.90 1.24 -0.31
C ALA A 78 -11.81 1.29 -1.55
N GLU A 79 -13.06 0.86 -1.44
CA GLU A 79 -14.02 0.94 -2.54
C GLU A 79 -14.35 2.40 -2.91
N TYR A 80 -14.51 3.27 -1.91
CA TYR A 80 -14.67 4.70 -2.16
C TYR A 80 -13.48 5.29 -2.96
N ILE A 81 -12.24 4.93 -2.60
CA ILE A 81 -11.04 5.38 -3.32
C ILE A 81 -11.06 4.89 -4.76
N LYS A 82 -11.35 3.60 -5.00
CA LYS A 82 -11.41 3.02 -6.35
C LYS A 82 -12.43 3.69 -7.26
N GLN A 83 -13.55 4.14 -6.69
CA GLN A 83 -14.63 4.78 -7.43
C GLN A 83 -14.40 6.28 -7.70
N ASN A 84 -13.66 6.97 -6.84
CA ASN A 84 -13.60 8.44 -6.84
C ASN A 84 -12.21 9.03 -7.06
N ALA A 85 -11.12 8.25 -6.96
CA ALA A 85 -9.80 8.70 -7.35
C ALA A 85 -9.74 8.93 -8.88
N LEU A 86 -8.92 9.87 -9.35
CA LEU A 86 -8.71 10.06 -10.78
C LEU A 86 -8.16 8.78 -11.41
N VAL A 87 -7.09 8.26 -10.82
CA VAL A 87 -6.56 6.92 -11.12
C VAL A 87 -5.98 6.29 -9.86
N TRP A 88 -5.94 4.96 -9.86
CA TRP A 88 -5.25 4.17 -8.87
C TRP A 88 -4.63 2.93 -9.51
N HIS A 89 -3.61 2.39 -8.87
CA HIS A 89 -2.98 1.15 -9.29
C HIS A 89 -2.44 0.37 -8.09
N ILE A 90 -2.43 -0.96 -8.19
CA ILE A 90 -1.91 -1.86 -7.17
C ILE A 90 -0.98 -2.85 -7.85
N GLU A 91 0.22 -3.00 -7.29
CA GLU A 91 1.22 -3.99 -7.67
C GLU A 91 1.54 -4.89 -6.47
N TYR A 92 2.16 -6.02 -6.74
CA TYR A 92 2.70 -6.88 -5.69
C TYR A 92 4.00 -7.56 -6.13
N ALA A 93 4.76 -8.03 -5.14
CA ALA A 93 5.80 -9.02 -5.33
C ALA A 93 5.53 -10.19 -4.38
N ASP A 94 5.73 -11.42 -4.86
CA ASP A 94 5.50 -12.63 -4.05
C ASP A 94 6.70 -12.99 -3.16
N ALA A 95 6.54 -14.03 -2.35
CA ALA A 95 7.57 -14.44 -1.41
C ALA A 95 8.87 -14.85 -2.09
N ASN A 96 8.82 -15.51 -3.25
CA ASN A 96 10.02 -15.95 -3.98
C ASN A 96 10.76 -14.75 -4.56
N GLU A 97 10.06 -13.79 -5.18
CA GLU A 97 10.69 -12.56 -5.68
C GLU A 97 11.36 -11.76 -4.53
N ILE A 98 10.72 -11.74 -3.35
CA ILE A 98 11.27 -11.05 -2.17
C ILE A 98 12.55 -11.77 -1.68
N ASP A 99 12.57 -13.09 -1.69
CA ASP A 99 13.73 -13.86 -1.29
C ASP A 99 14.89 -13.73 -2.28
N ASP A 100 14.60 -13.65 -3.58
CA ASP A 100 15.59 -13.51 -4.65
C ASP A 100 16.21 -12.10 -4.71
N LYS A 101 15.36 -11.05 -4.65
CA LYS A 101 15.77 -9.67 -4.90
C LYS A 101 15.97 -8.82 -3.63
N ASN A 102 15.50 -9.26 -2.49
CA ASN A 102 15.20 -8.58 -1.23
C ASN A 102 13.98 -7.64 -1.28
N ILE A 103 13.42 -7.40 -0.08
CA ILE A 103 12.18 -6.62 0.08
C ILE A 103 12.30 -5.17 -0.40
N LEU A 104 13.46 -4.53 -0.22
CA LEU A 104 13.66 -3.14 -0.64
C LEU A 104 13.56 -3.02 -2.16
N MET A 105 14.24 -3.91 -2.88
CA MET A 105 14.22 -3.91 -4.35
C MET A 105 12.81 -4.21 -4.88
N CYS A 106 12.10 -5.18 -4.31
CA CYS A 106 10.72 -5.48 -4.70
C CYS A 106 9.79 -4.28 -4.50
N VAL A 107 9.91 -3.56 -3.38
CA VAL A 107 9.12 -2.35 -3.14
C VAL A 107 9.46 -1.25 -4.17
N MET A 108 10.75 -1.01 -4.44
CA MET A 108 11.18 0.00 -5.43
C MET A 108 10.68 -0.35 -6.84
N GLU A 109 10.82 -1.59 -7.28
CA GLU A 109 10.32 -2.06 -8.59
C GLU A 109 8.78 -1.91 -8.68
N GLY A 110 8.07 -2.27 -7.59
CA GLY A 110 6.62 -2.09 -7.51
C GLY A 110 6.20 -0.61 -7.59
N MET A 111 6.90 0.28 -6.89
CA MET A 111 6.67 1.72 -6.99
C MET A 111 6.93 2.25 -8.41
N HIS A 112 7.98 1.79 -9.08
CA HIS A 112 8.26 2.16 -10.47
C HIS A 112 7.17 1.68 -11.43
N LYS A 113 6.63 0.46 -11.23
CA LYS A 113 5.48 -0.03 -12.00
C LYS A 113 4.24 0.82 -11.73
N CYS A 114 3.99 1.20 -10.47
CA CYS A 114 2.90 2.08 -10.08
C CYS A 114 2.99 3.45 -10.77
N ILE A 115 4.17 4.07 -10.82
CA ILE A 115 4.38 5.35 -11.53
C ILE A 115 4.03 5.19 -13.01
N ARG A 116 4.59 4.18 -13.69
CA ARG A 116 4.33 3.93 -15.11
C ARG A 116 2.84 3.75 -15.40
N SER A 117 2.19 2.88 -14.61
CA SER A 117 0.75 2.63 -14.78
C SER A 117 -0.09 3.86 -14.49
N SER A 118 0.28 4.67 -13.50
CA SER A 118 -0.44 5.91 -13.18
C SER A 118 -0.33 6.94 -14.30
N ILE A 119 0.85 7.13 -14.87
CA ILE A 119 1.06 8.03 -16.02
C ILE A 119 0.19 7.58 -17.21
N THR A 120 0.24 6.30 -17.57
CA THR A 120 -0.56 5.75 -18.66
C THR A 120 -2.06 5.99 -18.43
N LYS A 121 -2.55 5.64 -17.23
CA LYS A 121 -3.97 5.80 -16.91
C LYS A 121 -4.42 7.26 -16.85
N VAL A 122 -3.58 8.18 -16.35
CA VAL A 122 -3.91 9.62 -16.38
C VAL A 122 -4.05 10.11 -17.83
N ASN A 123 -3.14 9.71 -18.71
CA ASN A 123 -3.21 10.06 -20.13
C ASN A 123 -4.49 9.51 -20.77
N GLU A 124 -4.88 8.28 -20.46
CA GLU A 124 -6.11 7.64 -20.94
C GLU A 124 -7.37 8.37 -20.46
N VAL A 125 -7.49 8.61 -19.14
CA VAL A 125 -8.67 9.24 -18.53
C VAL A 125 -8.84 10.70 -18.98
N THR A 126 -7.74 11.42 -19.16
CA THR A 126 -7.78 12.81 -19.62
C THR A 126 -7.86 12.95 -21.15
N ASN A 127 -7.62 11.86 -21.88
CA ASN A 127 -7.46 11.82 -23.33
C ASN A 127 -6.39 12.82 -23.83
N ILE A 128 -5.34 13.01 -23.03
CA ILE A 128 -4.22 13.94 -23.31
C ILE A 128 -2.91 13.21 -23.03
N GLN A 129 -1.98 13.24 -24.00
CA GLN A 129 -0.62 12.77 -23.76
C GLN A 129 0.16 13.86 -23.01
N HIS A 130 0.21 13.75 -21.68
CA HIS A 130 0.94 14.68 -20.83
C HIS A 130 2.45 14.44 -20.93
N ASN A 131 3.22 15.53 -20.93
CA ASN A 131 4.66 15.46 -20.74
C ASN A 131 4.94 14.95 -19.31
N THR A 132 6.02 14.20 -19.14
CA THR A 132 6.42 13.63 -17.84
C THR A 132 6.73 14.69 -16.78
N SER A 133 7.09 15.91 -17.18
CA SER A 133 7.22 17.06 -16.27
C SER A 133 5.91 17.47 -15.56
N ARG A 134 4.76 16.94 -16.01
CA ARG A 134 3.45 17.13 -15.36
C ARG A 134 3.19 16.14 -14.23
N PHE A 135 4.12 15.27 -13.94
CA PHE A 135 3.99 14.25 -12.89
C PHE A 135 5.05 14.43 -11.81
N MET A 136 4.66 14.13 -10.58
CA MET A 136 5.54 14.09 -9.42
C MET A 136 5.19 12.88 -8.55
N ALA A 137 6.19 12.12 -8.13
CA ALA A 137 6.00 10.99 -7.22
C ALA A 137 6.08 11.46 -5.76
N ILE A 138 5.07 11.14 -4.96
CA ILE A 138 5.01 11.42 -3.52
C ILE A 138 5.01 10.08 -2.79
N VAL A 139 6.07 9.76 -2.08
CA VAL A 139 6.31 8.42 -1.54
C VAL A 139 6.26 8.44 -0.01
N ASP A 140 5.50 7.52 0.60
CA ASP A 140 5.60 7.33 2.05
C ASP A 140 6.98 6.78 2.44
N GLY A 141 7.53 7.30 3.54
CA GLY A 141 8.83 6.88 4.05
C GLY A 141 9.96 7.87 3.82
N ASN A 142 11.19 7.37 3.90
CA ASN A 142 12.42 8.19 3.86
C ASN A 142 13.41 7.78 2.77
N TYR A 143 13.03 6.83 1.92
CA TYR A 143 13.90 6.34 0.85
C TYR A 143 13.09 5.99 -0.40
N PHE A 144 13.57 6.46 -1.54
CA PHE A 144 13.05 6.11 -2.85
C PHE A 144 14.18 6.12 -3.88
N LYS A 145 14.23 5.09 -4.74
CA LYS A 145 15.12 5.07 -5.89
C LYS A 145 14.46 5.83 -7.04
N PRO A 146 15.09 6.89 -7.58
CA PRO A 146 14.48 7.69 -8.66
C PRO A 146 13.98 6.85 -9.82
N TYR A 147 12.80 7.19 -10.33
CA TYR A 147 12.25 6.59 -11.54
C TYR A 147 12.68 7.42 -12.77
N CYS A 148 13.32 6.74 -13.71
CA CYS A 148 13.69 7.30 -15.00
C CYS A 148 12.97 6.56 -16.12
N HIS A 149 12.53 7.29 -17.13
CA HIS A 149 12.00 6.73 -18.37
C HIS A 149 12.80 7.28 -19.55
N PHE A 150 12.81 6.55 -20.64
CA PHE A 150 13.44 7.01 -21.88
C PHE A 150 12.44 7.87 -22.66
N ASP A 151 12.82 9.11 -22.93
CA ASP A 151 12.03 10.03 -23.74
C ASP A 151 12.58 10.04 -25.18
N SER A 152 11.82 9.46 -26.10
CA SER A 152 12.23 9.36 -27.51
C SER A 152 12.28 10.71 -28.22
N SER A 153 11.61 11.74 -27.71
CA SER A 153 11.62 13.09 -28.31
C SER A 153 12.93 13.83 -28.04
N THR A 154 13.52 13.61 -26.85
CA THR A 154 14.81 14.18 -26.46
C THR A 154 15.97 13.22 -26.66
N ASN A 155 15.67 11.94 -26.95
CA ASN A 155 16.62 10.82 -27.03
C ASN A 155 17.48 10.67 -25.76
N ASP A 156 16.87 10.92 -24.59
CA ASP A 156 17.54 10.91 -23.29
C ASP A 156 16.63 10.33 -22.19
N TYR A 157 17.24 9.97 -21.05
CA TYR A 157 16.51 9.54 -19.86
C TYR A 157 16.04 10.74 -19.03
N GLN A 158 14.74 10.81 -18.81
CA GLN A 158 14.10 11.83 -17.98
C GLN A 158 13.72 11.24 -16.63
N GLN A 159 14.11 11.91 -15.55
CA GLN A 159 13.71 11.54 -14.20
C GLN A 159 12.39 12.21 -13.82
N ILE A 160 11.46 11.43 -13.28
CA ILE A 160 10.25 11.98 -12.65
C ILE A 160 10.65 12.62 -11.31
N PRO A 161 10.31 13.90 -11.07
CA PRO A 161 10.50 14.54 -9.78
C PRO A 161 9.83 13.71 -8.66
N HIS A 162 10.48 13.62 -7.51
CA HIS A 162 9.93 12.87 -6.37
C HIS A 162 10.25 13.52 -5.04
N VAL A 163 9.45 13.21 -4.05
CA VAL A 163 9.68 13.52 -2.64
C VAL A 163 9.31 12.32 -1.78
N THR A 164 10.08 12.10 -0.72
CA THR A 164 9.74 11.14 0.34
C THR A 164 9.16 11.88 1.53
N VAL A 165 8.10 11.34 2.12
CA VAL A 165 7.37 11.95 3.24
C VAL A 165 7.24 10.94 4.36
N GLU A 166 8.03 11.11 5.42
CA GLU A 166 7.90 10.26 6.60
C GLU A 166 6.53 10.37 7.25
N LYS A 167 5.86 9.23 7.47
CA LYS A 167 4.49 9.14 7.99
C LYS A 167 3.50 9.94 7.14
N GLY A 168 3.66 9.86 5.84
CA GLY A 168 2.87 10.59 4.86
C GLY A 168 1.40 10.18 4.89
N ASP A 169 1.09 8.92 5.24
CA ASP A 169 -0.24 8.38 5.47
C ASP A 169 -1.03 9.12 6.57
N GLY A 170 -0.33 9.79 7.47
CA GLY A 170 -0.93 10.65 8.49
C GLY A 170 -0.98 12.14 8.14
N LYS A 171 -0.46 12.55 6.98
CA LYS A 171 -0.32 13.95 6.55
C LYS A 171 -1.09 14.24 5.27
N TYR A 172 -0.95 13.38 4.25
CA TYR A 172 -1.49 13.58 2.91
C TYR A 172 -2.55 12.55 2.55
N MET A 173 -3.67 13.05 2.05
CA MET A 173 -4.85 12.27 1.71
C MET A 173 -4.57 11.20 0.65
N ALA A 174 -3.80 11.53 -0.37
CA ALA A 174 -3.47 10.60 -1.44
C ALA A 174 -2.54 9.46 -0.98
N ILE A 175 -1.57 9.75 -0.08
CA ILE A 175 -0.72 8.71 0.53
C ILE A 175 -1.57 7.79 1.44
N ALA A 176 -2.46 8.38 2.27
CA ALA A 176 -3.38 7.59 3.09
C ALA A 176 -4.28 6.70 2.24
N ALA A 177 -4.75 7.20 1.10
CA ALA A 177 -5.54 6.41 0.15
C ALA A 177 -4.72 5.25 -0.45
N ALA A 178 -3.47 5.47 -0.84
CA ALA A 178 -2.56 4.42 -1.30
C ALA A 178 -2.32 3.37 -0.20
N SER A 179 -2.07 3.80 1.05
CA SER A 179 -1.94 2.92 2.22
C SER A 179 -3.16 2.03 2.42
N ILE A 180 -4.37 2.59 2.32
CA ILE A 180 -5.63 1.85 2.43
C ILE A 180 -5.73 0.80 1.33
N LEU A 181 -5.44 1.14 0.08
CA LEU A 181 -5.51 0.21 -1.05
C LEU A 181 -4.49 -0.93 -0.90
N ALA A 182 -3.23 -0.62 -0.61
CA ALA A 182 -2.18 -1.61 -0.44
C ALA A 182 -2.50 -2.57 0.72
N LYS A 183 -2.95 -2.02 1.86
CA LYS A 183 -3.31 -2.82 3.03
C LYS A 183 -4.51 -3.71 2.77
N THR A 184 -5.57 -3.19 2.17
CA THR A 184 -6.79 -3.96 1.90
C THR A 184 -6.48 -5.11 0.94
N ALA A 185 -5.82 -4.83 -0.18
CA ALA A 185 -5.44 -5.85 -1.15
C ALA A 185 -4.57 -6.95 -0.53
N ARG A 186 -3.65 -6.58 0.35
CA ARG A 186 -2.80 -7.53 1.03
C ARG A 186 -3.55 -8.39 2.04
N ASP A 187 -4.38 -7.78 2.87
CA ASP A 187 -5.14 -8.50 3.89
C ASP A 187 -6.15 -9.46 3.22
N ASP A 188 -6.79 -9.04 2.13
CA ASP A 188 -7.71 -9.88 1.36
C ASP A 188 -6.97 -11.08 0.73
N TYR A 189 -5.80 -10.86 0.12
CA TYR A 189 -4.97 -11.96 -0.37
C TYR A 189 -4.67 -13.02 0.70
N VAL A 190 -4.29 -12.60 1.93
CA VAL A 190 -3.99 -13.57 2.99
C VAL A 190 -5.24 -14.33 3.44
N LEU A 191 -6.39 -13.65 3.50
CA LEU A 191 -7.65 -14.30 3.86
C LEU A 191 -8.11 -15.30 2.78
N GLU A 192 -8.00 -14.94 1.50
CA GLU A 192 -8.26 -15.85 0.38
C GLU A 192 -7.36 -17.10 0.43
N MET A 193 -6.07 -16.89 0.76
CA MET A 193 -5.15 -18.02 0.98
C MET A 193 -5.58 -18.90 2.14
N CYS A 194 -6.07 -18.33 3.25
CA CYS A 194 -6.58 -19.09 4.38
C CYS A 194 -7.88 -19.84 4.06
N GLU A 195 -8.75 -19.28 3.23
CA GLU A 195 -9.96 -19.94 2.77
C GLU A 195 -9.63 -21.14 1.86
N LYS A 196 -8.66 -20.95 0.94
CA LYS A 196 -8.21 -22.01 0.04
C LYS A 196 -7.42 -23.09 0.77
N TYR A 197 -6.63 -22.73 1.76
CA TYR A 197 -5.76 -23.61 2.53
C TYR A 197 -5.99 -23.42 4.03
N PRO A 198 -7.01 -24.08 4.63
CA PRO A 198 -7.38 -23.88 6.05
C PRO A 198 -6.23 -24.13 7.05
N ILE A 199 -5.30 -25.01 6.69
CA ILE A 199 -4.10 -25.31 7.46
C ILE A 199 -3.25 -24.06 7.77
N LEU A 200 -3.34 -23.01 6.95
CA LEU A 200 -2.65 -21.73 7.17
C LEU A 200 -3.22 -20.99 8.40
N SER A 201 -4.52 -21.07 8.60
CA SER A 201 -5.18 -20.54 9.81
C SER A 201 -4.90 -21.41 11.03
N GLU A 202 -5.01 -22.72 10.87
CA GLU A 202 -4.86 -23.69 11.97
C GLU A 202 -3.46 -23.69 12.56
N LYS A 203 -2.42 -23.78 11.72
CA LYS A 203 -1.02 -23.89 12.15
C LYS A 203 -0.35 -22.54 12.46
N TYR A 204 -0.70 -21.49 11.73
CA TYR A 204 0.02 -20.22 11.76
C TYR A 204 -0.85 -19.04 12.22
N GLY A 205 -2.18 -19.21 12.36
CA GLY A 205 -3.12 -18.16 12.75
C GLY A 205 -3.19 -17.00 11.74
N LEU A 206 -2.96 -17.27 10.43
CA LEU A 206 -2.84 -16.23 9.42
C LEU A 206 -4.15 -15.46 9.17
N ASP A 207 -5.31 -16.05 9.47
CA ASP A 207 -6.62 -15.41 9.45
C ASP A 207 -6.71 -14.21 10.40
N LYS A 208 -5.91 -14.24 11.48
CA LYS A 208 -5.88 -13.20 12.52
C LYS A 208 -4.67 -12.27 12.40
N ASN A 209 -3.49 -12.83 12.18
CA ASN A 209 -2.24 -12.07 12.17
C ASN A 209 -1.84 -11.58 10.78
N VAL A 210 -2.54 -12.02 9.73
CA VAL A 210 -2.28 -11.68 8.32
C VAL A 210 -0.79 -11.71 7.94
N GLY A 211 -0.05 -12.71 8.47
CA GLY A 211 1.37 -12.96 8.15
C GLY A 211 2.39 -12.12 8.92
N TYR A 212 1.97 -11.26 9.86
CA TYR A 212 2.91 -10.58 10.76
C TYR A 212 3.52 -11.56 11.78
N GLY A 213 4.75 -11.27 12.23
CA GLY A 213 5.50 -12.07 13.19
C GLY A 213 4.94 -12.02 14.62
N THR A 214 3.68 -12.38 14.79
CA THR A 214 3.08 -12.55 16.10
C THR A 214 3.62 -13.81 16.81
N LYS A 215 3.44 -13.89 18.13
CA LYS A 215 3.85 -15.07 18.90
C LYS A 215 3.22 -16.36 18.33
N ALA A 216 1.94 -16.32 17.94
CA ALA A 216 1.24 -17.45 17.36
C ALA A 216 1.87 -17.88 16.02
N HIS A 217 2.16 -16.94 15.13
CA HIS A 217 2.79 -17.23 13.84
C HIS A 217 4.20 -17.83 14.02
N MET A 218 5.03 -17.21 14.87
CA MET A 218 6.38 -17.70 15.15
C MET A 218 6.36 -19.09 15.81
N SER A 219 5.40 -19.37 16.73
CA SER A 219 5.24 -20.70 17.31
C SER A 219 4.85 -21.74 16.27
N GLY A 220 3.93 -21.40 15.35
CA GLY A 220 3.55 -22.26 14.24
C GLY A 220 4.72 -22.59 13.32
N ILE A 221 5.56 -21.59 13.01
CA ILE A 221 6.78 -21.80 12.21
C ILE A 221 7.76 -22.74 12.93
N ASN A 222 7.97 -22.56 14.21
CA ASN A 222 8.89 -23.42 14.99
C ASN A 222 8.40 -24.86 15.11
N GLU A 223 7.08 -25.09 15.20
CA GLU A 223 6.47 -26.41 15.36
C GLU A 223 6.30 -27.16 14.02
N HIS A 224 5.90 -26.44 12.97
CA HIS A 224 5.46 -27.04 11.69
C HIS A 224 6.36 -26.71 10.51
N GLY A 225 7.39 -25.89 10.69
CA GLY A 225 8.18 -25.35 9.61
C GLY A 225 7.46 -24.21 8.86
N ILE A 226 7.89 -23.95 7.64
CA ILE A 226 7.33 -22.91 6.76
C ILE A 226 6.71 -23.55 5.52
N THR A 227 5.76 -22.86 4.91
CA THR A 227 5.18 -23.23 3.61
C THR A 227 5.94 -22.55 2.47
N GLN A 228 5.67 -22.97 1.22
CA GLN A 228 6.22 -22.35 0.00
C GLN A 228 5.88 -20.85 -0.15
N TRP A 229 4.91 -20.32 0.60
CA TRP A 229 4.52 -18.90 0.57
C TRP A 229 5.14 -18.08 1.69
N HIS A 230 5.91 -18.66 2.62
CA HIS A 230 6.68 -17.90 3.58
C HIS A 230 7.96 -17.34 2.95
N ARG A 231 8.38 -16.19 3.46
CA ARG A 231 9.61 -15.53 3.01
C ARG A 231 10.80 -16.15 3.72
N ARG A 232 11.55 -16.98 3.03
CA ARG A 232 12.68 -17.76 3.59
C ARG A 232 13.81 -16.87 4.12
N SER A 233 13.94 -15.65 3.60
CA SER A 233 14.93 -14.68 4.02
C SER A 233 14.57 -13.91 5.31
N PHE A 234 13.37 -14.13 5.90
CA PHE A 234 12.85 -13.36 7.02
C PHE A 234 12.91 -14.10 8.35
N GLY A 235 13.44 -13.41 9.38
CA GLY A 235 13.37 -13.84 10.79
C GLY A 235 13.65 -15.31 11.01
N CYS A 236 12.76 -16.02 11.72
CA CYS A 236 12.86 -17.44 12.00
C CYS A 236 12.61 -18.35 10.80
N CYS A 237 12.08 -17.82 9.68
CA CYS A 237 11.91 -18.60 8.45
C CYS A 237 13.25 -19.06 7.86
N LYS A 238 14.36 -18.36 8.14
CA LYS A 238 15.69 -18.67 7.59
C LYS A 238 16.20 -20.08 7.91
N THR A 239 15.81 -20.60 9.05
CA THR A 239 16.30 -21.89 9.57
C THR A 239 15.19 -22.95 9.64
N ALA A 240 13.96 -22.57 9.27
CA ALA A 240 12.82 -23.48 9.33
C ALA A 240 12.78 -24.43 8.12
N MET A 241 12.32 -25.66 8.34
CA MET A 241 12.06 -26.60 7.26
C MET A 241 10.92 -26.12 6.37
N VAL A 242 11.03 -26.34 5.07
CA VAL A 242 9.95 -26.04 4.11
C VAL A 242 9.06 -27.25 3.97
N THR A 243 7.76 -27.06 4.14
CA THR A 243 6.71 -28.06 3.90
C THR A 243 5.82 -27.55 2.78
N GLU A 244 5.76 -28.25 1.67
CA GLU A 244 4.86 -27.92 0.57
C GLU A 244 3.43 -28.32 0.92
N ILE A 245 2.49 -27.46 0.62
CA ILE A 245 1.05 -27.68 0.78
C ILE A 245 0.48 -27.87 -0.62
N GLU A 246 -0.15 -29.01 -0.84
CA GLU A 246 -0.83 -29.38 -2.10
C GLU A 246 -2.17 -28.68 -2.26
#